data_975a77beaf7072305bd83300bcbf01a8
#
_entry.id   975a77beaf7072305bd83300bcbf01a8
#
_cell.length_a   1.000
_cell.length_b   1.000
_cell.length_c   1.000
_cell.angle_alpha   90.00
_cell.angle_beta   90.00
_cell.angle_gamma   90.00
#
_symmetry.space_group_name_H-M   'P 1'
#
loop_
_entity.id
_entity.type
_entity.pdbx_description
1 polymer ?
#
loop_
_entity_poly.entity_id
_entity_poly.type
_entity_poly.pdbx_seq_one_letter_code
_entity_poly.pdbx_strand_id
1 'polypeptide(L)'
;MKAKEEHIKFWLDQAEDDWEAVYTLFNGKKYLQSLFFAHLVIEKICKGLWIQHNQSNIPHKTHNLNFLMSQTQLKLSDKQNEFLLNLNRFQLEGRYPDYISNMQKICTKEFTYEMITRTKEIKEWLQENMQ
;
A
#
# COMPACT_ATOMS: atom_id res chain seq x y z
N MET A 1 9.03 -24.81 -10.51
CA MET A 1 7.80 -24.05 -10.28
C MET A 1 7.78 -23.55 -8.86
N LYS A 2 7.45 -22.28 -8.67
CA LYS A 2 7.42 -21.71 -7.32
C LYS A 2 6.15 -22.14 -6.58
N ALA A 3 6.32 -22.50 -5.33
CA ALA A 3 5.19 -22.75 -4.45
C ALA A 3 4.47 -21.43 -4.13
N LYS A 4 3.22 -21.56 -3.71
CA LYS A 4 2.41 -20.40 -3.34
C LYS A 4 3.11 -19.54 -2.28
N GLU A 5 3.72 -20.17 -1.29
CA GLU A 5 4.44 -19.47 -0.20
C GLU A 5 5.58 -18.61 -0.72
N GLU A 6 6.27 -19.06 -1.78
CA GLU A 6 7.35 -18.29 -2.38
C GLU A 6 6.84 -17.03 -3.07
N HIS A 7 5.68 -17.12 -3.72
CA HIS A 7 5.04 -15.95 -4.34
C HIS A 7 4.61 -14.95 -3.28
N ILE A 8 4.02 -15.43 -2.19
CA ILE A 8 3.62 -14.57 -1.08
C ILE A 8 4.84 -13.87 -0.49
N LYS A 9 5.89 -14.65 -0.22
CA LYS A 9 7.12 -14.11 0.35
C LYS A 9 7.72 -13.03 -0.53
N PHE A 10 7.71 -13.23 -1.86
CA PHE A 10 8.21 -12.23 -2.80
C PHE A 10 7.51 -10.88 -2.59
N TRP A 11 6.18 -10.88 -2.53
CA TRP A 11 5.43 -9.64 -2.35
C TRP A 11 5.69 -8.99 -1.00
N LEU A 12 5.78 -9.80 0.06
CA LEU A 12 6.03 -9.27 1.40
C LEU A 12 7.44 -8.70 1.54
N ASP A 13 8.44 -9.35 0.94
CA ASP A 13 9.82 -8.84 0.95
C ASP A 13 9.89 -7.51 0.21
N GLN A 14 9.20 -7.40 -0.93
CA GLN A 14 9.14 -6.15 -1.68
C GLN A 14 8.47 -5.05 -0.86
N ALA A 15 7.42 -5.39 -0.13
CA ALA A 15 6.72 -4.43 0.73
C ALA A 15 7.65 -3.91 1.82
N GLU A 16 8.46 -4.78 2.45
CA GLU A 16 9.38 -4.33 3.49
C GLU A 16 10.46 -3.41 2.94
N ASP A 17 10.94 -3.70 1.74
CA ASP A 17 11.91 -2.84 1.06
C ASP A 17 11.33 -1.44 0.83
N ASP A 18 10.10 -1.40 0.32
CA ASP A 18 9.41 -0.12 0.08
C ASP A 18 9.12 0.62 1.37
N TRP A 19 8.86 -0.13 2.46
CA TRP A 19 8.61 0.49 3.76
C TRP A 19 9.82 1.27 4.28
N GLU A 20 11.01 0.75 4.06
CA GLU A 20 12.25 1.48 4.38
C GLU A 20 12.32 2.77 3.57
N ALA A 21 11.95 2.72 2.30
CA ALA A 21 11.96 3.90 1.43
C ALA A 21 10.98 4.98 1.93
N VAL A 22 9.85 4.59 2.52
CA VAL A 22 8.89 5.55 3.08
C VAL A 22 9.59 6.48 4.06
N TYR A 23 10.35 5.93 4.99
CA TYR A 23 11.03 6.74 6.01
C TYR A 23 12.21 7.51 5.45
N THR A 24 12.97 6.91 4.54
CA THR A 24 14.08 7.61 3.88
C THR A 24 13.59 8.86 3.15
N LEU A 25 12.50 8.72 2.42
CA LEU A 25 11.92 9.84 1.67
C LEU A 25 11.32 10.88 2.61
N PHE A 26 10.64 10.44 3.68
CA PHE A 26 10.10 11.37 4.66
C PHE A 26 11.20 12.18 5.31
N ASN A 27 12.28 11.53 5.74
CA ASN A 27 13.41 12.20 6.37
C ASN A 27 14.12 13.15 5.42
N GLY A 28 14.08 12.84 4.11
CA GLY A 28 14.62 13.69 3.05
C GLY A 28 13.66 14.80 2.61
N LYS A 29 12.52 14.94 3.28
CA LYS A 29 11.49 15.93 2.96
C LYS A 29 10.84 15.73 1.60
N LYS A 30 10.84 14.50 1.12
CA LYS A 30 10.16 14.09 -0.11
C LYS A 30 8.80 13.49 0.25
N TYR A 31 7.90 14.34 0.72
CA TYR A 31 6.65 13.92 1.35
C TYR A 31 5.70 13.19 0.41
N LEU A 32 5.46 13.75 -0.77
CA LEU A 32 4.57 13.10 -1.74
C LEU A 32 5.14 11.73 -2.15
N GLN A 33 6.43 11.68 -2.45
CA GLN A 33 7.09 10.44 -2.84
C GLN A 33 7.03 9.40 -1.72
N SER A 34 7.17 9.86 -0.47
CA SER A 34 7.02 8.98 0.69
C SER A 34 5.66 8.30 0.70
N LEU A 35 4.59 9.06 0.45
CA LEU A 35 3.23 8.51 0.44
C LEU A 35 2.95 7.65 -0.78
N PHE A 36 3.60 7.93 -1.91
CA PHE A 36 3.54 7.02 -3.05
C PHE A 36 4.09 5.65 -2.66
N PHE A 37 5.22 5.62 -1.96
CA PHE A 37 5.78 4.35 -1.49
C PHE A 37 4.93 3.72 -0.41
N ALA A 38 4.29 4.52 0.46
CA ALA A 38 3.35 3.97 1.44
C ALA A 38 2.21 3.21 0.75
N HIS A 39 1.69 3.77 -0.36
CA HIS A 39 0.69 3.08 -1.17
C HIS A 39 1.25 1.76 -1.72
N LEU A 40 2.47 1.77 -2.25
CA LEU A 40 3.09 0.57 -2.80
C LEU A 40 3.26 -0.52 -1.74
N VAL A 41 3.61 -0.14 -0.51
CA VAL A 41 3.73 -1.10 0.60
C VAL A 41 2.41 -1.84 0.80
N ILE A 42 1.33 -1.10 0.93
CA ILE A 42 0.02 -1.71 1.17
C ILE A 42 -0.44 -2.52 -0.05
N GLU A 43 -0.21 -2.01 -1.25
CA GLU A 43 -0.54 -2.74 -2.48
C GLU A 43 0.15 -4.10 -2.51
N LYS A 44 1.42 -4.14 -2.17
CA LYS A 44 2.20 -5.39 -2.22
C LYS A 44 1.76 -6.37 -1.13
N ILE A 45 1.44 -5.87 0.06
CA ILE A 45 0.89 -6.73 1.11
C ILE A 45 -0.48 -7.28 0.68
N CYS A 46 -1.32 -6.43 0.08
CA CYS A 46 -2.63 -6.87 -0.43
C CYS A 46 -2.47 -7.94 -1.51
N LYS A 47 -1.46 -7.83 -2.37
CA LYS A 47 -1.21 -8.84 -3.41
C LYS A 47 -0.74 -10.16 -2.79
N GLY A 48 0.08 -10.10 -1.75
CA GLY A 48 0.45 -11.31 -1.02
C GLY A 48 -0.76 -11.98 -0.36
N LEU A 49 -1.61 -11.18 0.27
CA LEU A 49 -2.85 -11.66 0.88
C LEU A 49 -3.80 -12.23 -0.16
N TRP A 50 -3.91 -11.56 -1.32
CA TRP A 50 -4.72 -12.04 -2.43
C TRP A 50 -4.30 -13.45 -2.86
N ILE A 51 -2.99 -13.68 -2.99
CA ILE A 51 -2.47 -15.00 -3.35
C ILE A 51 -2.84 -16.03 -2.28
N GLN A 52 -2.75 -15.65 -1.01
CA GLN A 52 -3.09 -16.54 0.10
C GLN A 52 -4.55 -16.98 0.07
N HIS A 53 -5.45 -16.09 -0.34
CA HIS A 53 -6.90 -16.33 -0.30
C HIS A 53 -7.48 -16.79 -1.64
N ASN A 54 -6.68 -16.91 -2.69
CA ASN A 54 -7.14 -17.31 -4.01
C ASN A 54 -6.31 -18.46 -4.54
N GLN A 55 -6.84 -19.19 -5.53
CA GLN A 55 -6.13 -20.33 -6.10
C GLN A 55 -4.96 -19.91 -6.98
N SER A 56 -5.13 -18.82 -7.72
CA SER A 56 -4.08 -18.31 -8.60
C SER A 56 -2.94 -17.70 -7.78
N ASN A 57 -1.72 -17.76 -8.31
CA ASN A 57 -0.57 -17.09 -7.74
C ASN A 57 -0.28 -15.77 -8.45
N ILE A 58 -1.19 -15.32 -9.31
CA ILE A 58 -1.03 -14.08 -10.08
C ILE A 58 -2.14 -13.13 -9.70
N PRO A 59 -1.88 -12.16 -8.80
CA PRO A 59 -2.90 -11.18 -8.43
C PRO A 59 -3.23 -10.25 -9.58
N HIS A 60 -4.40 -9.64 -9.52
CA HIS A 60 -4.82 -8.67 -10.52
C HIS A 60 -3.79 -7.56 -10.66
N LYS A 61 -3.54 -7.15 -11.90
CA LYS A 61 -2.64 -6.02 -12.19
C LYS A 61 -3.41 -4.71 -11.97
N THR A 62 -3.53 -4.32 -10.73
CA THR A 62 -4.25 -3.12 -10.34
C THR A 62 -3.53 -2.45 -9.19
N HIS A 63 -3.71 -1.13 -9.09
CA HIS A 63 -3.21 -0.33 -7.98
C HIS A 63 -4.33 0.03 -7.00
N ASN A 64 -5.53 -0.47 -7.23
CA ASN A 64 -6.69 -0.16 -6.39
C ASN A 64 -6.71 -1.08 -5.17
N LEU A 65 -6.38 -0.52 -4.01
CA LEU A 65 -6.26 -1.29 -2.76
C LEU A 65 -7.60 -1.90 -2.35
N ASN A 66 -8.67 -1.13 -2.48
CA ASN A 66 -10.00 -1.60 -2.08
C ASN A 66 -10.46 -2.75 -2.95
N PHE A 67 -10.15 -2.69 -4.24
CA PHE A 67 -10.48 -3.79 -5.14
C PHE A 67 -9.72 -5.07 -4.75
N LEU A 68 -8.41 -4.95 -4.50
CA LEU A 68 -7.60 -6.11 -4.09
C LEU A 68 -8.16 -6.74 -2.83
N MET A 69 -8.49 -5.92 -1.83
CA MET A 69 -9.04 -6.41 -0.57
C MET A 69 -10.40 -7.06 -0.74
N SER A 70 -11.22 -6.56 -1.67
CA SER A 70 -12.54 -7.16 -1.94
C SER A 70 -12.44 -8.58 -2.47
N GLN A 71 -11.29 -8.96 -3.00
CA GLN A 71 -11.03 -10.29 -3.54
C GLN A 71 -10.44 -11.24 -2.49
N THR A 72 -10.33 -10.80 -1.25
CA THR A 72 -9.85 -11.61 -0.13
C THR A 72 -10.98 -11.91 0.83
N GLN A 73 -10.70 -12.78 1.81
CA GLN A 73 -11.69 -13.13 2.83
C GLN A 73 -11.67 -12.19 4.02
N LEU A 74 -10.70 -11.29 4.08
CA LEU A 74 -10.63 -10.32 5.17
C LEU A 74 -11.69 -9.24 5.00
N LYS A 75 -12.36 -8.93 6.10
CA LYS A 75 -13.34 -7.84 6.13
C LYS A 75 -12.73 -6.62 6.79
N LEU A 76 -12.64 -5.54 6.02
CA LEU A 76 -12.19 -4.26 6.52
C LEU A 76 -13.33 -3.53 7.21
N SER A 77 -13.02 -2.78 8.25
CA SER A 77 -13.97 -1.84 8.83
C SER A 77 -14.23 -0.70 7.85
N ASP A 78 -15.29 0.07 8.08
CA ASP A 78 -15.59 1.24 7.27
C ASP A 78 -14.43 2.24 7.31
N LYS A 79 -13.83 2.43 8.48
CA LYS A 79 -12.67 3.32 8.63
C LYS A 79 -11.47 2.84 7.84
N GLN A 80 -11.21 1.53 7.84
CA GLN A 80 -10.11 0.96 7.08
C GLN A 80 -10.33 1.12 5.59
N ASN A 81 -11.56 0.85 5.11
CA ASN A 81 -11.89 1.03 3.70
C ASN A 81 -11.71 2.50 3.28
N GLU A 82 -12.18 3.43 4.11
CA GLU A 82 -12.03 4.85 3.84
C GLU A 82 -10.56 5.27 3.77
N PHE A 83 -9.76 4.76 4.69
CA PHE A 83 -8.32 5.06 4.68
C PHE A 83 -7.66 4.56 3.39
N LEU A 84 -7.99 3.35 2.94
CA LEU A 84 -7.44 2.81 1.71
C LEU A 84 -7.86 3.64 0.49
N LEU A 85 -9.11 4.11 0.47
CA LEU A 85 -9.56 5.01 -0.60
C LEU A 85 -8.72 6.28 -0.63
N ASN A 86 -8.43 6.85 0.54
CA ASN A 86 -7.58 8.02 0.63
C ASN A 86 -6.15 7.72 0.19
N LEU A 87 -5.62 6.56 0.58
CA LEU A 87 -4.27 6.18 0.22
C LEU A 87 -4.13 5.96 -1.29
N ASN A 88 -5.18 5.48 -1.96
CA ASN A 88 -5.18 5.32 -3.42
C ASN A 88 -4.88 6.62 -4.16
N ARG A 89 -5.16 7.77 -3.55
CA ARG A 89 -4.87 9.07 -4.15
C ARG A 89 -3.38 9.31 -4.36
N PHE A 90 -2.53 8.60 -3.65
CA PHE A 90 -1.08 8.76 -3.71
C PHE A 90 -0.42 7.80 -4.70
N GLN A 91 -1.21 7.03 -5.45
CA GLN A 91 -0.71 6.33 -6.62
C GLN A 91 -0.53 7.34 -7.74
N LEU A 92 0.73 7.60 -8.10
CA LEU A 92 1.09 8.68 -9.02
C LEU A 92 1.31 8.21 -10.45
N GLU A 93 1.36 6.91 -10.66
CA GLU A 93 1.59 6.33 -11.98
C GLU A 93 0.49 6.72 -12.94
N GLY A 94 0.88 7.27 -14.09
CA GLY A 94 -0.08 7.69 -15.11
C GLY A 94 -0.82 8.97 -14.81
N ARG A 95 -0.46 9.69 -13.75
CA ARG A 95 -1.11 10.96 -13.40
C ARG A 95 -0.45 12.13 -14.12
N TYR A 96 -1.25 13.12 -14.46
CA TYR A 96 -0.76 14.33 -15.11
C TYR A 96 -0.12 15.30 -14.12
N PRO A 97 0.77 16.21 -14.61
CA PRO A 97 1.47 17.14 -13.71
C PRO A 97 0.57 17.98 -12.81
N ASP A 98 -0.62 18.35 -13.26
CA ASP A 98 -1.55 19.15 -12.44
C ASP A 98 -1.99 18.38 -11.20
N TYR A 99 -2.29 17.08 -11.37
CA TYR A 99 -2.66 16.22 -10.27
C TYR A 99 -1.50 16.12 -9.27
N ILE A 100 -0.29 15.86 -9.77
CA ILE A 100 0.89 15.71 -8.95
C ILE A 100 1.17 16.99 -8.17
N SER A 101 1.08 18.15 -8.84
CA SER A 101 1.30 19.44 -8.19
C SER A 101 0.30 19.69 -7.06
N ASN A 102 -0.98 19.37 -7.29
CA ASN A 102 -2.00 19.51 -6.27
C ASN A 102 -1.76 18.60 -5.08
N MET A 103 -1.33 17.36 -5.33
CA MET A 103 -1.04 16.42 -4.26
C MET A 103 0.19 16.86 -3.45
N GLN A 104 1.20 17.47 -4.11
CA GLN A 104 2.36 18.00 -3.40
C GLN A 104 1.96 19.07 -2.40
N LYS A 105 0.99 19.92 -2.74
CA LYS A 105 0.52 20.98 -1.85
C LYS A 105 -0.15 20.43 -0.60
N ILE A 106 -0.82 19.28 -0.72
CA ILE A 106 -1.49 18.63 0.42
C ILE A 106 -0.46 18.04 1.38
N CYS A 107 0.67 17.58 0.86
CA CYS A 107 1.65 16.81 1.63
C CYS A 107 2.57 17.71 2.46
N THR A 108 2.02 18.31 3.51
CA THR A 108 2.83 18.94 4.55
C THR A 108 3.54 17.85 5.34
N LYS A 109 4.52 18.23 6.14
CA LYS A 109 5.21 17.29 7.04
C LYS A 109 4.23 16.61 7.98
N GLU A 110 3.35 17.40 8.60
CA GLU A 110 2.39 16.89 9.59
C GLU A 110 1.38 15.96 8.97
N PHE A 111 0.82 16.34 7.82
CA PHE A 111 -0.12 15.48 7.09
C PHE A 111 0.53 14.16 6.71
N THR A 112 1.75 14.24 6.17
CA THR A 112 2.49 13.07 5.71
C THR A 112 2.81 12.13 6.86
N TYR A 113 3.26 12.68 7.99
CA TYR A 113 3.57 11.89 9.17
C TYR A 113 2.34 11.14 9.67
N GLU A 114 1.20 11.81 9.72
CA GLU A 114 -0.04 11.16 10.14
C GLU A 114 -0.44 10.04 9.18
N MET A 115 -0.33 10.26 7.88
CA MET A 115 -0.62 9.23 6.89
C MET A 115 0.30 8.03 7.04
N ILE A 116 1.58 8.27 7.30
CA ILE A 116 2.54 7.18 7.53
C ILE A 116 2.16 6.38 8.77
N THR A 117 1.78 7.08 9.85
CA THR A 117 1.37 6.43 11.10
C THR A 117 0.17 5.52 10.87
N ARG A 118 -0.83 6.02 10.15
CA ARG A 118 -2.03 5.23 9.85
C ARG A 118 -1.74 4.09 8.88
N THR A 119 -0.81 4.31 7.95
CA THR A 119 -0.36 3.24 7.05
C THR A 119 0.30 2.13 7.85
N LYS A 120 1.13 2.49 8.84
CA LYS A 120 1.77 1.50 9.71
C LYS A 120 0.74 0.66 10.45
N GLU A 121 -0.30 1.29 10.96
CA GLU A 121 -1.36 0.58 11.68
C GLU A 121 -2.05 -0.46 10.80
N ILE A 122 -2.44 -0.07 9.59
CA ILE A 122 -3.12 -1.01 8.70
C ILE A 122 -2.15 -2.08 8.17
N LYS A 123 -0.89 -1.69 7.94
CA LYS A 123 0.16 -2.64 7.54
C LYS A 123 0.28 -3.76 8.57
N GLU A 124 0.39 -3.38 9.84
CA GLU A 124 0.52 -4.35 10.94
C GLU A 124 -0.72 -5.23 11.06
N TRP A 125 -1.91 -4.62 10.94
CA TRP A 125 -3.16 -5.36 10.99
C TRP A 125 -3.26 -6.38 9.87
N LEU A 126 -2.90 -6.00 8.65
CA LEU A 126 -2.92 -6.92 7.51
C LEU A 126 -1.96 -8.08 7.73
N GLN A 127 -0.75 -7.79 8.20
CA GLN A 127 0.27 -8.82 8.43
C GLN A 127 -0.13 -9.78 9.53
N GLU A 128 -0.77 -9.28 10.59
CA GLU A 128 -1.26 -10.12 11.68
C GLU A 128 -2.38 -11.07 11.22
N ASN A 129 -3.10 -10.70 10.18
CA ASN A 129 -4.20 -11.52 9.65
C ASN A 129 -3.77 -12.41 8.48
N MET A 130 -2.48 -12.47 8.19
CA MET A 130 -1.94 -13.39 7.19
C MET A 130 -1.47 -14.65 7.90
N GLN A 131 -1.94 -15.79 7.41
CA GLN A 131 -1.61 -17.09 8.02
C GLN A 131 -0.66 -17.88 7.15
#